data_d0e21de038c5450ccb1c9c9abe4b5d00
#
_entry.id   d0e21de038c5450ccb1c9c9abe4b5d00
#
_cell.length_a   1.000
_cell.length_b   1.000
_cell.length_c   1.000
_cell.angle_alpha   90.00
_cell.angle_beta   90.00
_cell.angle_gamma   90.00
#
_symmetry.space_group_name_H-M   'P 1'
#
loop_
_entity.id
_entity.type
_entity.pdbx_description
1 polymer ?
#
loop_
_entity_poly.entity_id
_entity_poly.type
_entity_poly.pdbx_seq_one_letter_code
_entity_poly.pdbx_strand_id
1 'polypeptide(L)'
;MKNAFGGLLGTRRHWTHGVIHETLVDLLMIQQDIHPGVFAVMDGTFAGDGPGPRAMRWHEKDIILASADQVAIDAISAHLQGFDPLSIPFIRIAHEMGLGVGDPAQIEIVGEDPDWVLSQNWGFVQEDTFASRGQKLIYHGALKPFEKLLLRTPLVPWSYLASNLYHNVYWYPFVGRQRVASALHTKWGRLFAQYGAEAGEGGVVMPGMEPKTVTTLAGLALLMAALAAAGWWLWSRQRRE
;
A
#
# COMPACT_ATOMS: atom_id res chain seq x y z
N MET A 1 -6.39 7.22 -10.03
CA MET A 1 -7.40 7.59 -9.00
C MET A 1 -6.83 7.56 -7.56
N LYS A 2 -6.30 6.45 -7.07
CA LYS A 2 -5.87 6.29 -5.67
C LYS A 2 -4.75 7.25 -5.22
N ASN A 3 -3.93 7.76 -6.12
CA ASN A 3 -2.83 8.68 -5.78
C ASN A 3 -3.35 9.96 -5.07
N ALA A 4 -4.49 10.49 -5.49
CA ALA A 4 -5.14 11.65 -4.88
C ALA A 4 -5.54 11.45 -3.41
N PHE A 5 -5.82 10.21 -3.00
CA PHE A 5 -6.21 9.85 -1.64
C PHE A 5 -5.20 10.32 -0.57
N GLY A 6 -3.92 10.25 -0.90
CA GLY A 6 -2.84 10.65 0.01
C GLY A 6 -2.69 12.16 0.16
N GLY A 7 -3.00 12.93 -0.88
CA GLY A 7 -2.86 14.37 -0.93
C GLY A 7 -4.08 15.14 -0.46
N LEU A 8 -5.27 14.69 -0.83
CA LEU A 8 -6.52 15.39 -0.54
C LEU A 8 -7.10 15.08 0.83
N LEU A 9 -6.88 13.87 1.35
CA LEU A 9 -7.41 13.48 2.66
C LEU A 9 -6.39 13.68 3.78
N GLY A 10 -6.88 14.19 4.91
CA GLY A 10 -6.07 14.41 6.10
C GLY A 10 -5.66 13.13 6.84
N THR A 11 -5.14 13.29 8.06
CA THR A 11 -4.60 12.19 8.89
C THR A 11 -5.63 11.10 9.24
N ARG A 12 -6.93 11.44 9.21
CA ARG A 12 -8.02 10.51 9.50
C ARG A 12 -8.49 9.70 8.29
N ARG A 13 -7.79 9.77 7.15
CA ARG A 13 -8.14 9.05 5.91
C ARG A 13 -8.33 7.54 6.09
N HIS A 14 -7.73 6.94 7.10
CA HIS A 14 -7.92 5.52 7.38
C HIS A 14 -9.37 5.16 7.76
N TRP A 15 -10.19 6.13 8.18
CA TRP A 15 -11.62 5.90 8.48
C TRP A 15 -12.44 5.59 7.23
N THR A 16 -11.99 6.00 6.06
CA THR A 16 -12.69 5.79 4.79
C THR A 16 -12.41 4.42 4.15
N HIS A 17 -11.51 3.62 4.74
CA HIS A 17 -11.19 2.31 4.16
C HIS A 17 -12.39 1.35 4.10
N GLY A 18 -13.41 1.53 4.95
CA GLY A 18 -14.65 0.74 4.88
C GLY A 18 -15.52 1.05 3.65
N VAL A 19 -15.31 2.21 3.02
CA VAL A 19 -16.01 2.72 1.83
C VAL A 19 -14.99 3.30 0.85
N ILE A 20 -13.87 2.62 0.66
CA ILE A 20 -12.72 3.15 -0.08
C ILE A 20 -13.04 3.37 -1.56
N HIS A 21 -13.84 2.51 -2.15
CA HIS A 21 -14.15 2.57 -3.58
C HIS A 21 -14.96 3.82 -3.91
N GLU A 22 -16.00 4.09 -3.17
CA GLU A 22 -16.82 5.29 -3.29
C GLU A 22 -15.99 6.54 -2.98
N THR A 23 -15.17 6.50 -1.93
CA THR A 23 -14.28 7.62 -1.60
C THR A 23 -13.31 7.96 -2.74
N LEU A 24 -12.78 6.97 -3.45
CA LEU A 24 -11.88 7.23 -4.59
C LEU A 24 -12.61 7.89 -5.76
N VAL A 25 -13.86 7.53 -5.99
CA VAL A 25 -14.71 8.16 -7.02
C VAL A 25 -15.05 9.61 -6.63
N ASP A 26 -15.47 9.85 -5.39
CA ASP A 26 -15.73 11.20 -4.87
C ASP A 26 -14.50 12.11 -5.02
N LEU A 27 -13.31 11.59 -4.71
CA LEU A 27 -12.05 12.33 -4.86
C LEU A 27 -11.73 12.64 -6.32
N LEU A 28 -12.04 11.73 -7.25
CA LEU A 28 -11.89 12.01 -8.69
C LEU A 28 -12.83 13.13 -9.12
N MET A 29 -14.10 13.09 -8.72
CA MET A 29 -15.08 14.14 -9.03
C MET A 29 -14.59 15.50 -8.50
N ILE A 30 -14.13 15.56 -7.25
CA ILE A 30 -13.58 16.79 -6.66
C ILE A 30 -12.39 17.29 -7.47
N GLN A 31 -11.46 16.42 -7.86
CA GLN A 31 -10.31 16.82 -8.67
C GLN A 31 -10.71 17.39 -10.03
N GLN A 32 -11.67 16.76 -10.70
CA GLN A 32 -12.16 17.22 -11.99
C GLN A 32 -12.88 18.57 -11.88
N ASP A 33 -13.55 18.84 -10.75
CA ASP A 33 -14.24 20.10 -10.50
C ASP A 33 -13.30 21.26 -10.17
N ILE A 34 -12.25 21.00 -9.35
CA ILE A 34 -11.37 22.08 -8.86
C ILE A 34 -10.13 22.32 -9.73
N HIS A 35 -9.79 21.42 -10.64
CA HIS A 35 -8.63 21.56 -11.52
C HIS A 35 -9.05 21.68 -12.99
N PRO A 36 -8.46 22.62 -13.76
CA PRO A 36 -8.78 22.80 -15.17
C PRO A 36 -8.36 21.63 -16.07
N GLY A 37 -7.53 20.75 -15.54
CA GLY A 37 -7.11 19.52 -16.19
C GLY A 37 -6.32 18.66 -15.22
N VAL A 38 -6.55 17.35 -15.27
CA VAL A 38 -5.81 16.36 -14.48
C VAL A 38 -5.11 15.41 -15.45
N PHE A 39 -3.81 15.24 -15.26
CA PHE A 39 -2.99 14.32 -16.06
C PHE A 39 -2.23 13.38 -15.14
N ALA A 40 -2.29 12.09 -15.41
CA ALA A 40 -1.61 11.08 -14.63
C ALA A 40 -0.49 10.43 -15.44
N VAL A 41 0.63 10.19 -14.77
CA VAL A 41 1.74 9.37 -15.28
C VAL A 41 2.01 8.27 -14.26
N MET A 42 2.09 7.04 -14.73
CA MET A 42 2.38 5.87 -13.93
C MET A 42 3.73 5.30 -14.37
N ASP A 43 4.68 5.26 -13.44
CA ASP A 43 5.94 4.55 -13.62
C ASP A 43 5.70 3.04 -13.39
N GLY A 44 6.01 2.26 -14.40
CA GLY A 44 5.96 0.80 -14.39
C GLY A 44 7.32 0.18 -14.68
N THR A 45 8.44 0.85 -14.37
CA THR A 45 9.77 0.24 -14.43
C THR A 45 9.81 -1.00 -13.55
N PHE A 46 9.27 -0.88 -12.33
CA PHE A 46 8.95 -2.01 -11.46
C PHE A 46 7.47 -2.05 -11.15
N ALA A 47 6.85 -3.19 -11.34
CA ALA A 47 5.51 -3.47 -10.87
C ALA A 47 5.57 -4.49 -9.72
N GLY A 48 4.59 -4.48 -8.83
CA GLY A 48 4.59 -5.36 -7.66
C GLY A 48 3.31 -6.19 -7.55
N ASP A 49 3.46 -7.46 -7.19
CA ASP A 49 2.36 -8.36 -6.88
C ASP A 49 2.45 -8.95 -5.48
N GLY A 50 1.44 -9.70 -5.07
CA GLY A 50 1.41 -10.39 -3.78
C GLY A 50 0.98 -9.50 -2.61
N PRO A 51 1.58 -9.67 -1.40
CA PRO A 51 1.08 -9.06 -0.18
C PRO A 51 1.46 -7.58 -0.07
N GLY A 52 0.68 -6.72 -0.71
CA GLY A 52 0.90 -5.27 -0.71
C GLY A 52 0.52 -4.56 0.61
N PRO A 53 0.90 -3.26 0.73
CA PRO A 53 1.77 -2.52 -0.19
C PRO A 53 3.27 -2.68 0.09
N ARG A 54 3.69 -3.11 1.28
CA ARG A 54 5.10 -3.11 1.71
C ARG A 54 5.86 -4.41 1.45
N ALA A 55 5.15 -5.52 1.29
CA ALA A 55 5.72 -6.84 1.20
C ALA A 55 5.56 -7.48 -0.19
N MET A 56 5.30 -6.65 -1.23
CA MET A 56 5.13 -7.13 -2.60
C MET A 56 6.43 -7.73 -3.16
N ARG A 57 6.25 -8.64 -4.12
CA ARG A 57 7.32 -9.08 -5.02
C ARG A 57 7.42 -8.08 -6.17
N TRP A 58 8.62 -7.67 -6.52
CA TRP A 58 8.84 -6.77 -7.64
C TRP A 58 9.04 -7.56 -8.95
N HIS A 59 8.62 -6.98 -10.06
CA HIS A 59 8.80 -7.46 -11.41
C HIS A 59 9.23 -6.29 -12.30
N GLU A 60 10.28 -6.47 -13.08
CA GLU A 60 10.72 -5.47 -14.06
C GLU A 60 9.78 -5.52 -15.27
N LYS A 61 9.11 -4.42 -15.59
CA LYS A 61 8.10 -4.34 -16.65
C LYS A 61 8.43 -3.30 -17.72
N ASP A 62 9.26 -2.31 -17.42
CA ASP A 62 9.80 -1.35 -18.36
C ASP A 62 8.72 -0.55 -19.13
N ILE A 63 7.63 -0.21 -18.48
CA ILE A 63 6.54 0.56 -19.07
C ILE A 63 6.34 1.91 -18.36
N ILE A 64 5.81 2.87 -19.11
CA ILE A 64 5.24 4.10 -18.60
C ILE A 64 3.84 4.22 -19.19
N LEU A 65 2.85 4.48 -18.33
CA LEU A 65 1.50 4.83 -18.76
C LEU A 65 1.24 6.30 -18.47
N ALA A 66 0.54 6.97 -19.37
CA ALA A 66 0.16 8.37 -19.20
C ALA A 66 -1.23 8.61 -19.79
N SER A 67 -2.09 9.35 -19.08
CA SER A 67 -3.43 9.67 -19.56
C SER A 67 -3.99 10.92 -18.86
N ALA A 68 -4.82 11.67 -19.58
CA ALA A 68 -5.70 12.67 -18.99
C ALA A 68 -6.95 12.02 -18.35
N ASP A 69 -7.23 10.77 -18.66
CA ASP A 69 -8.30 9.97 -18.04
C ASP A 69 -7.70 9.07 -16.96
N GLN A 70 -8.01 9.38 -15.68
CA GLN A 70 -7.52 8.65 -14.52
C GLN A 70 -8.18 7.28 -14.35
N VAL A 71 -9.35 7.06 -14.96
CA VAL A 71 -10.03 5.76 -14.96
C VAL A 71 -9.38 4.87 -15.99
N ALA A 72 -9.09 5.39 -17.20
CA ALA A 72 -8.45 4.65 -18.28
C ALA A 72 -7.04 4.15 -17.89
N ILE A 73 -6.22 5.02 -17.26
CA ILE A 73 -4.86 4.60 -16.83
C ILE A 73 -4.91 3.49 -15.78
N ASP A 74 -5.85 3.56 -14.82
CA ASP A 74 -6.05 2.52 -13.80
C ASP A 74 -6.59 1.24 -14.44
N ALA A 75 -7.50 1.35 -15.44
CA ALA A 75 -8.06 0.21 -16.16
C ALA A 75 -6.98 -0.55 -16.96
N ILE A 76 -6.17 0.15 -17.77
CA ILE A 76 -5.06 -0.47 -18.50
C ILE A 76 -4.03 -1.07 -17.54
N SER A 77 -3.71 -0.39 -16.45
CA SER A 77 -2.80 -0.95 -15.44
C SER A 77 -3.34 -2.24 -14.82
N ALA A 78 -4.63 -2.29 -14.47
CA ALA A 78 -5.26 -3.49 -13.93
C ALA A 78 -5.27 -4.63 -14.97
N HIS A 79 -5.59 -4.32 -16.23
CA HIS A 79 -5.59 -5.28 -17.34
C HIS A 79 -4.21 -5.92 -17.54
N LEU A 80 -3.16 -5.10 -17.63
CA LEU A 80 -1.78 -5.59 -17.78
C LEU A 80 -1.38 -6.54 -16.65
N GLN A 81 -1.81 -6.25 -15.42
CA GLN A 81 -1.58 -7.09 -14.25
C GLN A 81 -2.35 -8.42 -14.29
N GLY A 82 -3.36 -8.56 -15.15
CA GLY A 82 -4.17 -9.76 -15.31
C GLY A 82 -5.49 -9.72 -14.54
N PHE A 83 -5.92 -8.53 -14.09
CA PHE A 83 -7.23 -8.34 -13.46
C PHE A 83 -8.25 -7.81 -14.48
N ASP A 84 -9.50 -8.20 -14.32
CA ASP A 84 -10.61 -7.54 -15.02
C ASP A 84 -10.86 -6.16 -14.39
N PRO A 85 -10.64 -5.04 -15.12
CA PRO A 85 -10.79 -3.70 -14.58
C PRO A 85 -12.20 -3.41 -14.06
N LEU A 86 -13.25 -3.90 -14.75
CA LEU A 86 -14.63 -3.65 -14.34
C LEU A 86 -15.07 -4.51 -13.14
N SER A 87 -14.30 -5.53 -12.79
CA SER A 87 -14.47 -6.24 -11.51
C SER A 87 -14.00 -5.42 -10.31
N ILE A 88 -13.20 -4.36 -10.53
CA ILE A 88 -12.67 -3.48 -9.49
C ILE A 88 -13.69 -2.35 -9.24
N PRO A 89 -14.33 -2.28 -8.05
CA PRO A 89 -15.51 -1.44 -7.87
C PRO A 89 -15.29 0.05 -8.16
N PHE A 90 -14.17 0.65 -7.77
CA PHE A 90 -13.95 2.09 -8.02
C PHE A 90 -13.76 2.41 -9.52
N ILE A 91 -13.18 1.50 -10.31
CA ILE A 91 -13.05 1.67 -11.77
C ILE A 91 -14.44 1.55 -12.40
N ARG A 92 -15.19 0.52 -12.01
CA ARG A 92 -16.55 0.30 -12.53
C ARG A 92 -17.48 1.47 -12.21
N ILE A 93 -17.52 1.92 -10.94
CA ILE A 93 -18.39 3.04 -10.53
C ILE A 93 -18.04 4.31 -11.31
N ALA A 94 -16.75 4.63 -11.44
CA ALA A 94 -16.32 5.81 -12.18
C ALA A 94 -16.67 5.72 -13.67
N HIS A 95 -16.56 4.53 -14.28
CA HIS A 95 -16.97 4.27 -15.65
C HIS A 95 -18.49 4.43 -15.84
N GLU A 96 -19.30 3.81 -14.98
CA GLU A 96 -20.76 3.91 -14.99
C GLU A 96 -21.25 5.34 -14.79
N MET A 97 -20.54 6.17 -14.04
CA MET A 97 -20.83 7.58 -13.83
C MET A 97 -20.32 8.49 -14.97
N GLY A 98 -19.62 7.95 -15.97
CA GLY A 98 -19.07 8.74 -17.08
C GLY A 98 -17.88 9.64 -16.70
N LEU A 99 -17.16 9.33 -15.62
CA LEU A 99 -16.00 10.09 -15.15
C LEU A 99 -14.71 9.72 -15.88
N GLY A 100 -14.75 8.66 -16.68
CA GLY A 100 -13.67 8.15 -17.52
C GLY A 100 -13.98 6.76 -18.05
N VAL A 101 -13.07 6.18 -18.85
CA VAL A 101 -13.27 4.90 -19.54
C VAL A 101 -12.61 3.75 -18.74
N GLY A 102 -13.44 2.84 -18.22
CA GLY A 102 -12.97 1.68 -17.44
C GLY A 102 -12.87 0.37 -18.24
N ASP A 103 -13.43 0.32 -19.44
CA ASP A 103 -13.38 -0.83 -20.33
C ASP A 103 -12.17 -0.73 -21.27
N PRO A 104 -11.15 -1.61 -21.16
CA PRO A 104 -9.97 -1.56 -22.02
C PRO A 104 -10.27 -1.59 -23.52
N ALA A 105 -11.35 -2.24 -23.93
CA ALA A 105 -11.74 -2.31 -25.36
C ALA A 105 -12.23 -0.97 -25.92
N GLN A 106 -12.57 -0.01 -25.06
CA GLN A 106 -13.03 1.33 -25.44
C GLN A 106 -11.93 2.41 -25.27
N ILE A 107 -10.75 2.03 -24.80
CA ILE A 107 -9.64 2.95 -24.57
C ILE A 107 -8.78 3.02 -25.82
N GLU A 108 -8.57 4.24 -26.33
CA GLU A 108 -7.60 4.48 -27.39
C GLU A 108 -6.18 4.39 -26.82
N ILE A 109 -5.41 3.40 -27.27
CA ILE A 109 -4.03 3.17 -26.87
C ILE A 109 -3.12 3.76 -27.94
N VAL A 110 -2.18 4.63 -27.53
CA VAL A 110 -1.21 5.27 -28.41
C VAL A 110 0.22 5.08 -27.88
N GLY A 111 1.18 5.04 -28.79
CA GLY A 111 2.60 4.88 -28.43
C GLY A 111 3.10 3.45 -28.40
N GLU A 112 2.20 2.48 -28.33
CA GLU A 112 2.48 1.04 -28.45
C GLU A 112 1.35 0.37 -29.25
N ASP A 113 1.60 -0.82 -29.77
CA ASP A 113 0.60 -1.62 -30.48
C ASP A 113 -0.58 -1.99 -29.54
N PRO A 114 -1.81 -1.53 -29.83
CA PRO A 114 -2.98 -1.83 -28.99
C PRO A 114 -3.24 -3.32 -28.80
N ASP A 115 -3.07 -4.11 -29.88
CA ASP A 115 -3.31 -5.57 -29.82
C ASP A 115 -2.28 -6.25 -28.90
N TRP A 116 -1.04 -5.79 -28.96
CA TRP A 116 -0.01 -6.26 -28.04
C TRP A 116 -0.35 -5.90 -26.59
N VAL A 117 -0.73 -4.66 -26.31
CA VAL A 117 -1.10 -4.22 -24.94
C VAL A 117 -2.27 -5.02 -24.39
N LEU A 118 -3.33 -5.19 -25.20
CA LEU A 118 -4.54 -5.92 -24.82
C LEU A 118 -4.32 -7.45 -24.72
N SER A 119 -3.27 -7.98 -25.34
CA SER A 119 -2.89 -9.39 -25.18
C SER A 119 -2.10 -9.67 -23.90
N GLN A 120 -1.62 -8.63 -23.21
CA GLN A 120 -0.78 -8.80 -22.02
C GLN A 120 -1.60 -9.30 -20.83
N ASN A 121 -0.99 -10.23 -20.11
CA ASN A 121 -1.47 -10.70 -18.80
C ASN A 121 -0.25 -11.12 -17.96
N TRP A 122 0.10 -10.32 -16.98
CA TRP A 122 1.29 -10.59 -16.15
C TRP A 122 1.03 -11.66 -15.09
N GLY A 123 -0.20 -12.12 -14.93
CA GLY A 123 -0.56 -13.17 -13.98
C GLY A 123 -0.31 -12.75 -12.52
N PHE A 124 -0.46 -11.47 -12.21
CA PHE A 124 -0.26 -10.98 -10.85
C PHE A 124 -1.32 -11.51 -9.90
N VAL A 125 -0.91 -11.78 -8.69
CA VAL A 125 -1.81 -12.33 -7.66
C VAL A 125 -1.95 -11.37 -6.49
N GLN A 126 -3.16 -11.32 -5.95
CA GLN A 126 -3.44 -10.61 -4.71
C GLN A 126 -3.24 -11.56 -3.53
N GLU A 127 -2.36 -11.20 -2.62
CA GLU A 127 -2.13 -11.94 -1.38
C GLU A 127 -2.31 -11.01 -0.17
N ASP A 128 -2.66 -11.61 0.96
CA ASP A 128 -2.82 -10.88 2.21
C ASP A 128 -1.65 -11.15 3.16
N THR A 129 -1.14 -10.10 3.78
CA THR A 129 -0.29 -10.22 4.96
C THR A 129 -1.15 -10.56 6.19
N PHE A 130 -0.50 -11.00 7.27
CA PHE A 130 -1.18 -11.16 8.56
C PHE A 130 -1.88 -9.85 9.00
N ALA A 131 -1.23 -8.71 8.78
CA ALA A 131 -1.78 -7.40 9.12
C ALA A 131 -3.01 -7.04 8.26
N SER A 132 -2.97 -7.30 6.94
CA SER A 132 -4.10 -7.04 6.04
C SER A 132 -5.28 -7.97 6.30
N ARG A 133 -5.03 -9.24 6.66
CA ARG A 133 -6.09 -10.16 7.11
C ARG A 133 -6.78 -9.64 8.36
N GLY A 134 -6.02 -9.20 9.36
CA GLY A 134 -6.55 -8.58 10.57
C GLY A 134 -7.40 -7.35 10.26
N GLN A 135 -6.92 -6.49 9.36
CA GLN A 135 -7.66 -5.30 8.92
C GLN A 135 -8.97 -5.66 8.21
N LYS A 136 -8.96 -6.66 7.31
CA LYS A 136 -10.19 -7.15 6.64
C LYS A 136 -11.21 -7.70 7.63
N LEU A 137 -10.76 -8.41 8.68
CA LEU A 137 -11.65 -8.89 9.74
C LEU A 137 -12.33 -7.75 10.50
N ILE A 138 -11.64 -6.61 10.70
CA ILE A 138 -12.18 -5.44 11.39
C ILE A 138 -13.15 -4.66 10.47
N TYR A 139 -12.83 -4.46 9.18
CA TYR A 139 -13.68 -3.67 8.29
C TYR A 139 -14.87 -4.45 7.72
N HIS A 140 -14.67 -5.72 7.41
CA HIS A 140 -15.66 -6.51 6.65
C HIS A 140 -15.99 -7.86 7.29
N GLY A 141 -15.28 -8.28 8.35
CA GLY A 141 -15.43 -9.59 8.99
C GLY A 141 -16.09 -9.56 10.36
N ALA A 142 -15.83 -10.59 11.13
CA ALA A 142 -16.42 -10.82 12.45
C ALA A 142 -16.12 -9.72 13.49
N LEU A 143 -15.06 -8.94 13.31
CA LEU A 143 -14.70 -7.84 14.21
C LEU A 143 -15.30 -6.49 13.81
N LYS A 144 -16.13 -6.43 12.76
CA LYS A 144 -16.81 -5.19 12.31
C LYS A 144 -17.61 -4.48 13.41
N PRO A 145 -18.33 -5.15 14.33
CA PRO A 145 -19.01 -4.49 15.43
C PRO A 145 -18.09 -3.68 16.34
N PHE A 146 -16.81 -4.06 16.41
CA PHE A 146 -15.78 -3.40 17.21
C PHE A 146 -14.93 -2.40 16.44
N GLU A 147 -15.21 -2.15 15.15
CA GLU A 147 -14.44 -1.24 14.28
C GLU A 147 -14.21 0.12 14.94
N LYS A 148 -15.28 0.73 15.46
CA LYS A 148 -15.18 2.06 16.09
C LYS A 148 -14.28 2.04 17.32
N LEU A 149 -14.35 1.00 18.13
CA LEU A 149 -13.52 0.85 19.33
C LEU A 149 -12.04 0.62 18.94
N LEU A 150 -11.77 -0.22 17.95
CA LEU A 150 -10.41 -0.62 17.56
C LEU A 150 -9.69 0.44 16.71
N LEU A 151 -10.43 1.20 15.87
CA LEU A 151 -9.82 2.08 14.87
C LEU A 151 -10.13 3.58 15.05
N ARG A 152 -11.04 3.95 15.98
CA ARG A 152 -11.46 5.35 16.19
C ARG A 152 -11.27 5.86 17.62
N THR A 153 -10.55 5.11 18.45
CA THR A 153 -10.27 5.48 19.85
C THR A 153 -8.77 5.67 20.07
N PRO A 154 -8.34 6.15 21.24
CA PRO A 154 -6.92 6.24 21.62
C PRO A 154 -6.16 4.90 21.59
N LEU A 155 -6.84 3.77 21.34
CA LEU A 155 -6.21 2.45 21.17
C LEU A 155 -5.56 2.25 19.78
N VAL A 156 -5.82 3.13 18.80
CA VAL A 156 -5.24 3.04 17.43
C VAL A 156 -3.72 2.83 17.38
N PRO A 157 -2.88 3.37 18.32
CA PRO A 157 -1.44 3.13 18.31
C PRO A 157 -1.03 1.66 18.28
N TRP A 158 -1.87 0.72 18.77
CA TRP A 158 -1.56 -0.71 18.71
C TRP A 158 -1.38 -1.23 17.27
N SER A 159 -2.18 -0.74 16.34
CA SER A 159 -2.12 -1.18 14.94
C SER A 159 -0.85 -0.69 14.23
N TYR A 160 -0.40 0.52 14.56
CA TYR A 160 0.89 1.04 14.09
C TYR A 160 2.06 0.25 14.66
N LEU A 161 1.98 -0.10 15.95
CA LEU A 161 2.98 -0.94 16.60
C LEU A 161 3.05 -2.32 15.96
N ALA A 162 1.93 -3.00 15.78
CA ALA A 162 1.85 -4.32 15.14
C ALA A 162 2.40 -4.28 13.71
N SER A 163 2.05 -3.23 12.94
CA SER A 163 2.58 -3.02 11.59
C SER A 163 4.10 -2.79 11.59
N ASN A 164 4.60 -1.97 12.50
CA ASN A 164 6.05 -1.72 12.63
C ASN A 164 6.83 -2.97 13.04
N LEU A 165 6.34 -3.72 14.01
CA LEU A 165 6.97 -4.98 14.43
C LEU A 165 7.01 -5.98 13.27
N TYR A 166 5.89 -6.16 12.55
CA TYR A 166 5.86 -7.06 11.42
C TYR A 166 6.81 -6.62 10.30
N HIS A 167 6.71 -5.36 9.85
CA HIS A 167 7.46 -4.92 8.67
C HIS A 167 8.93 -4.62 8.96
N ASN A 168 9.25 -3.98 10.07
CA ASN A 168 10.61 -3.48 10.32
C ASN A 168 11.46 -4.45 11.14
N VAL A 169 10.85 -5.26 12.03
CA VAL A 169 11.60 -6.18 12.88
C VAL A 169 11.65 -7.60 12.28
N TYR A 170 10.57 -8.04 11.64
CA TYR A 170 10.50 -9.37 11.05
C TYR A 170 10.73 -9.34 9.52
N TRP A 171 9.78 -8.75 8.77
CA TRP A 171 9.77 -8.91 7.32
C TRP A 171 11.01 -8.29 6.63
N TYR A 172 11.36 -7.05 6.96
CA TYR A 172 12.46 -6.36 6.29
C TYR A 172 13.82 -7.03 6.50
N PRO A 173 14.26 -7.37 7.73
CA PRO A 173 15.56 -8.04 7.94
C PRO A 173 15.67 -9.41 7.26
N PHE A 174 14.59 -10.18 7.23
CA PHE A 174 14.64 -11.58 6.77
C PHE A 174 14.24 -11.76 5.29
N VAL A 175 13.39 -10.89 4.76
CA VAL A 175 12.86 -11.00 3.39
C VAL A 175 13.14 -9.75 2.57
N GLY A 176 12.80 -8.57 3.09
CA GLY A 176 12.83 -7.31 2.37
C GLY A 176 14.23 -6.93 1.89
N ARG A 177 15.26 -7.12 2.73
CA ARG A 177 16.65 -6.80 2.37
C ARG A 177 17.12 -7.56 1.14
N GLN A 178 16.80 -8.84 1.02
CA GLN A 178 17.17 -9.63 -0.15
C GLN A 178 16.45 -9.16 -1.41
N ARG A 179 15.15 -8.84 -1.30
CA ARG A 179 14.36 -8.29 -2.42
C ARG A 179 14.88 -6.94 -2.89
N VAL A 180 15.20 -6.04 -1.96
CA VAL A 180 15.80 -4.74 -2.29
C VAL A 180 17.16 -4.93 -2.94
N ALA A 181 18.02 -5.77 -2.38
CA ALA A 181 19.32 -6.05 -2.96
C ALA A 181 19.20 -6.59 -4.39
N SER A 182 18.28 -7.55 -4.63
CA SER A 182 18.09 -8.09 -5.98
C SER A 182 17.54 -7.02 -6.96
N ALA A 183 16.64 -6.14 -6.54
CA ALA A 183 16.16 -5.03 -7.36
C ALA A 183 17.28 -4.05 -7.73
N LEU A 184 18.18 -3.73 -6.79
CA LEU A 184 19.31 -2.83 -7.02
C LEU A 184 20.36 -3.40 -8.00
N HIS A 185 20.38 -4.71 -8.21
CA HIS A 185 21.24 -5.34 -9.23
C HIS A 185 20.68 -5.27 -10.66
N THR A 186 19.42 -4.86 -10.84
CA THR A 186 18.82 -4.66 -12.16
C THR A 186 19.40 -3.39 -12.85
N LYS A 187 19.09 -3.19 -14.14
CA LYS A 187 19.48 -1.96 -14.86
C LYS A 187 18.91 -0.70 -14.17
N TRP A 188 17.66 -0.74 -13.74
CA TRP A 188 16.99 0.38 -13.09
C TRP A 188 17.52 0.61 -11.66
N GLY A 189 17.78 -0.45 -10.93
CA GLY A 189 18.37 -0.34 -9.59
C GLY A 189 19.74 0.32 -9.62
N ARG A 190 20.59 0.00 -10.62
CA ARG A 190 21.87 0.69 -10.82
C ARG A 190 21.69 2.16 -11.17
N LEU A 191 20.70 2.48 -12.01
CA LEU A 191 20.38 3.87 -12.36
C LEU A 191 19.92 4.66 -11.12
N PHE A 192 19.04 4.10 -10.32
CA PHE A 192 18.59 4.75 -9.08
C PHE A 192 19.74 4.98 -8.11
N ALA A 193 20.65 4.01 -7.97
CA ALA A 193 21.83 4.16 -7.13
C ALA A 193 22.77 5.30 -7.63
N GLN A 194 22.92 5.46 -8.94
CA GLN A 194 23.69 6.56 -9.53
C GLN A 194 23.09 7.92 -9.19
N TYR A 195 21.79 8.10 -9.41
CA TYR A 195 21.11 9.36 -9.09
C TYR A 195 21.10 9.67 -7.58
N GLY A 196 20.95 8.65 -6.74
CA GLY A 196 21.05 8.82 -5.29
C GLY A 196 22.43 9.28 -4.84
N ALA A 197 23.50 8.80 -5.45
CA ALA A 197 24.85 9.22 -5.19
C ALA A 197 25.12 10.68 -5.65
N GLU A 198 24.62 11.06 -6.84
CA GLU A 198 24.75 12.40 -7.39
C GLU A 198 23.96 13.45 -6.58
N ALA A 199 22.84 13.09 -5.99
CA ALA A 199 22.05 13.97 -5.11
C ALA A 199 22.70 14.22 -3.74
N GLY A 200 23.85 13.62 -3.44
CA GLY A 200 24.53 13.75 -2.16
C GLY A 200 23.82 13.07 -0.99
N GLU A 201 22.72 12.39 -1.28
CA GLU A 201 22.05 11.51 -0.36
C GLU A 201 22.84 10.20 -0.31
N GLY A 202 23.82 10.15 0.57
CA GLY A 202 24.78 9.04 0.68
C GLY A 202 24.09 7.68 0.79
N GLY A 203 23.99 7.00 -0.34
CA GLY A 203 23.44 5.66 -0.45
C GLY A 203 21.92 5.60 -0.27
N VAL A 204 21.31 4.54 -0.78
CA VAL A 204 19.93 4.18 -0.46
C VAL A 204 19.77 4.25 1.05
N VAL A 205 19.06 5.26 1.53
CA VAL A 205 18.67 5.35 2.94
C VAL A 205 17.80 4.13 3.18
N MET A 206 18.46 3.05 3.61
CA MET A 206 17.74 1.90 4.12
C MET A 206 16.80 2.47 5.18
N PRO A 207 15.50 2.17 5.15
CA PRO A 207 14.61 2.56 6.22
C PRO A 207 15.15 1.92 7.49
N GLY A 208 16.14 2.57 8.09
CA GLY A 208 16.62 2.28 9.42
C GLY A 208 15.45 2.53 10.36
N MET A 209 15.39 1.77 11.45
CA MET A 209 14.47 2.11 12.52
C MET A 209 14.77 3.56 12.91
N GLU A 210 13.83 4.47 12.68
CA GLU A 210 13.96 5.82 13.20
C GLU A 210 14.31 5.75 14.69
N PRO A 211 15.17 6.64 15.22
CA PRO A 211 15.52 6.65 16.65
C PRO A 211 14.30 6.58 17.56
N LYS A 212 13.19 7.21 17.15
CA LYS A 212 11.88 7.15 17.83
C LYS A 212 11.30 5.72 17.90
N THR A 213 11.52 4.90 16.89
CA THR A 213 11.04 3.50 16.87
C THR A 213 11.85 2.63 17.83
N VAL A 214 13.17 2.87 17.91
CA VAL A 214 14.05 2.15 18.85
C VAL A 214 13.72 2.49 20.30
N THR A 215 13.50 3.77 20.61
CA THR A 215 13.09 4.20 21.96
C THR A 215 11.71 3.67 22.35
N THR A 216 10.77 3.62 21.39
CA THR A 216 9.43 3.06 21.65
C THR A 216 9.49 1.55 21.88
N LEU A 217 10.29 0.81 21.11
CA LEU A 217 10.49 -0.64 21.30
C LEU A 217 11.18 -0.97 22.62
N ALA A 218 12.20 -0.19 22.99
CA ALA A 218 12.87 -0.34 24.28
C ALA A 218 11.92 -0.04 25.43
N GLY A 219 11.12 1.02 25.34
CA GLY A 219 10.09 1.34 26.34
C GLY A 219 9.04 0.26 26.49
N LEU A 220 8.58 -0.36 25.38
CA LEU A 220 7.64 -1.47 25.42
C LEU A 220 8.23 -2.75 25.99
N ALA A 221 9.47 -3.07 25.64
CA ALA A 221 10.17 -4.22 26.22
C ALA A 221 10.31 -4.08 27.74
N LEU A 222 10.64 -2.87 28.21
CA LEU A 222 10.71 -2.55 29.65
C LEU A 222 9.33 -2.66 30.31
N LEU A 223 8.26 -2.19 29.67
CA LEU A 223 6.90 -2.29 30.17
C LEU A 223 6.44 -3.76 30.29
N MET A 224 6.70 -4.55 29.24
CA MET A 224 6.39 -5.98 29.25
C MET A 224 7.17 -6.73 30.31
N ALA A 225 8.45 -6.42 30.50
CA ALA A 225 9.27 -6.99 31.58
C ALA A 225 8.75 -6.60 32.96
N ALA A 226 8.32 -5.35 33.13
CA ALA A 226 7.73 -4.87 34.40
C ALA A 226 6.39 -5.56 34.71
N LEU A 227 5.51 -5.73 33.69
CA LEU A 227 4.24 -6.46 33.83
C LEU A 227 4.46 -7.95 34.14
N ALA A 228 5.44 -8.58 33.49
CA ALA A 228 5.80 -9.97 33.78
C ALA A 228 6.35 -10.13 35.20
N ALA A 229 7.21 -9.22 35.64
CA ALA A 229 7.75 -9.20 37.01
C ALA A 229 6.64 -8.96 38.05
N ALA A 230 5.72 -8.03 37.80
CA ALA A 230 4.57 -7.78 38.66
C ALA A 230 3.62 -8.98 38.73
N GLY A 231 3.34 -9.61 37.59
CA GLY A 231 2.53 -10.84 37.53
C GLY A 231 3.17 -12.00 38.27
N TRP A 232 4.49 -12.19 38.11
CA TRP A 232 5.23 -13.20 38.84
C TRP A 232 5.28 -12.92 40.34
N TRP A 233 5.43 -11.66 40.75
CA TRP A 233 5.41 -11.25 42.15
C TRP A 233 4.03 -11.49 42.82
N LEU A 234 2.94 -11.14 42.14
CA LEU A 234 1.57 -11.42 42.62
C LEU A 234 1.33 -12.92 42.72
N TRP A 235 1.72 -13.71 41.73
CA TRP A 235 1.58 -15.17 41.75
C TRP A 235 2.41 -15.82 42.86
N SER A 236 3.64 -15.33 43.06
CA SER A 236 4.51 -15.85 44.13
C SER A 236 4.01 -15.50 45.54
N ARG A 237 3.26 -14.42 45.69
CA ARG A 237 2.59 -14.06 46.95
C ARG A 237 1.42 -14.98 47.25
N GLN A 238 0.56 -15.28 46.27
CA GLN A 238 -0.59 -16.19 46.44
C GLN A 238 -0.20 -17.63 46.81
N ARG A 239 1.04 -18.04 46.56
CA ARG A 239 1.55 -19.36 46.95
C ARG A 239 2.17 -19.41 48.36
N ARG A 240 2.28 -18.28 49.03
CA ARG A 240 2.84 -18.22 50.40
C ARG A 240 1.76 -18.03 51.49
N GLU A 241 0.54 -17.82 51.06
CA GLU A 241 -0.67 -17.90 51.90
C GLU A 241 -1.35 -19.26 51.70
#